data_8d554f47e40dda170a4991cbe76de4ce
#
_entry.id   8d554f47e40dda170a4991cbe76de4ce
#
_cell.length_a   1.000
_cell.length_b   1.000
_cell.length_c   1.000
_cell.angle_alpha   90.00
_cell.angle_beta   90.00
_cell.angle_gamma   90.00
#
_symmetry.space_group_name_H-M   'P 1'
#
loop_
_entity.id
_entity.type
_entity.pdbx_description
1 polymer ?
#
loop_
_entity_poly.entity_id
_entity_poly.type
_entity_poly.pdbx_seq_one_letter_code
_entity_poly.pdbx_strand_id
1 'polypeptide(L)'
;MALTHIRNAAAPQLAQLLRDDRYAFAVLGNIVRGEAGPVQKIVTDHARLILSYTCPPYPGWVWLPQDADESELAGAWALIREELPPEAGYRVNMRPELARYILGTPEGAHLRVDMRLDAYGCDAAVPPAKAAPGDMYAVGMEALPEAVRFAMASSAETGLDPLTREACEAEQRGFIERRRLFMWHLPDGQNAAVCAVTENGGLGYIGHVYTPHAHRRQGYAANLVYHVTRAMLAQGMKPALCVVSTNTAAAACYAQLGYRVRGSFCTVGM
;
A
#
# COMPACT_ATOMS: atom_id res chain seq x y z
N MET A 1 -6.57 25.49 -16.58
CA MET A 1 -5.34 24.88 -17.15
C MET A 1 -5.76 23.84 -18.17
N ALA A 2 -4.98 23.66 -19.26
CA ALA A 2 -5.31 22.63 -20.25
C ALA A 2 -4.97 21.24 -19.68
N LEU A 3 -5.93 20.33 -19.72
CA LEU A 3 -5.73 18.93 -19.31
C LEU A 3 -5.20 18.12 -20.50
N THR A 4 -4.27 17.24 -20.21
CA THR A 4 -3.74 16.27 -21.16
C THR A 4 -4.27 14.89 -20.80
N HIS A 5 -4.85 14.21 -21.80
CA HIS A 5 -5.34 12.85 -21.69
C HIS A 5 -4.36 11.86 -22.35
N ILE A 6 -3.76 11.00 -21.56
CA ILE A 6 -2.84 9.95 -22.01
C ILE A 6 -3.57 8.62 -21.90
N ARG A 7 -3.72 7.90 -23.01
CA ARG A 7 -4.44 6.63 -23.06
C ARG A 7 -3.50 5.47 -23.34
N ASN A 8 -3.67 4.38 -22.61
CA ASN A 8 -2.93 3.12 -22.78
C ASN A 8 -1.39 3.31 -22.82
N ALA A 9 -0.89 4.33 -22.13
CA ALA A 9 0.53 4.66 -22.11
C ALA A 9 0.98 5.17 -20.74
N ALA A 10 2.24 4.93 -20.44
CA ALA A 10 2.92 5.50 -19.27
C ALA A 10 3.26 6.97 -19.49
N ALA A 11 3.46 7.69 -18.39
CA ALA A 11 3.88 9.10 -18.37
C ALA A 11 4.96 9.30 -17.29
N PRO A 12 6.16 8.70 -17.47
CA PRO A 12 7.19 8.61 -16.40
C PRO A 12 7.67 9.98 -15.91
N GLN A 13 7.56 11.03 -16.73
CA GLN A 13 7.88 12.40 -16.34
C GLN A 13 7.01 12.91 -15.18
N LEU A 14 5.79 12.38 -14.99
CA LEU A 14 4.92 12.75 -13.88
C LEU A 14 5.41 12.23 -12.53
N ALA A 15 6.26 11.20 -12.50
CA ALA A 15 6.77 10.64 -11.27
C ALA A 15 7.56 11.65 -10.41
N GLN A 16 8.13 12.67 -11.03
CA GLN A 16 8.81 13.74 -10.30
C GLN A 16 7.87 14.58 -9.44
N LEU A 17 6.59 14.74 -9.83
CA LEU A 17 5.58 15.47 -9.07
C LEU A 17 5.27 14.76 -7.75
N LEU A 18 5.43 13.44 -7.71
CA LEU A 18 5.15 12.58 -6.55
C LEU A 18 6.35 12.44 -5.59
N ARG A 19 7.47 13.14 -5.83
CA ARG A 19 8.72 12.96 -5.07
C ARG A 19 8.52 13.09 -3.56
N ASP A 20 7.84 14.14 -3.13
CA ASP A 20 7.63 14.44 -1.71
C ASP A 20 6.53 13.58 -1.10
N ASP A 21 5.63 13.08 -1.93
CA ASP A 21 4.50 12.22 -1.58
C ASP A 21 4.73 10.74 -1.87
N ARG A 22 5.95 10.37 -2.24
CA ARG A 22 6.28 9.02 -2.72
C ARG A 22 5.86 7.88 -1.77
N TYR A 23 5.78 8.14 -0.46
CA TYR A 23 5.36 7.12 0.50
C TYR A 23 3.86 6.82 0.41
N ALA A 24 3.03 7.84 0.30
CA ALA A 24 1.58 7.66 0.19
C ALA A 24 1.14 7.31 -1.24
N PHE A 25 1.86 7.81 -2.26
CA PHE A 25 1.51 7.65 -3.67
C PHE A 25 2.50 6.76 -4.45
N ALA A 26 3.17 5.83 -3.78
CA ALA A 26 4.13 4.93 -4.41
C ALA A 26 3.52 4.10 -5.54
N VAL A 27 2.29 3.60 -5.36
CA VAL A 27 1.57 2.83 -6.38
C VAL A 27 1.24 3.70 -7.59
N LEU A 28 0.77 4.94 -7.37
CA LEU A 28 0.58 5.89 -8.46
C LEU A 28 1.90 6.18 -9.19
N GLY A 29 3.00 6.29 -8.44
CA GLY A 29 4.34 6.41 -9.01
C GLY A 29 4.71 5.26 -9.95
N ASN A 30 4.37 4.02 -9.61
CA ASN A 30 4.57 2.86 -10.49
C ASN A 30 3.63 2.90 -11.70
N ILE A 31 2.37 3.31 -11.50
CA ILE A 31 1.39 3.45 -12.58
C ILE A 31 1.91 4.44 -13.64
N VAL A 32 2.34 5.63 -13.23
CA VAL A 32 2.82 6.64 -14.20
C VAL A 32 4.12 6.21 -14.89
N ARG A 33 4.97 5.39 -14.25
CA ARG A 33 6.17 4.82 -14.90
C ARG A 33 5.88 3.62 -15.80
N GLY A 34 4.65 3.08 -15.78
CA GLY A 34 4.30 1.85 -16.51
C GLY A 34 4.83 0.57 -15.87
N GLU A 35 5.15 0.61 -14.57
CA GLU A 35 5.68 -0.51 -13.79
C GLU A 35 4.58 -1.30 -13.06
N ALA A 36 3.34 -0.80 -13.05
CA ALA A 36 2.16 -1.42 -12.46
C ALA A 36 1.09 -1.62 -13.53
N GLY A 37 0.75 -2.85 -13.84
CA GLY A 37 -0.38 -3.27 -14.68
C GLY A 37 -0.78 -2.39 -15.87
N PRO A 38 -1.78 -2.73 -16.63
CA PRO A 38 -2.21 -1.91 -17.76
C PRO A 38 -2.86 -0.61 -17.29
N VAL A 39 -2.24 0.51 -17.64
CA VAL A 39 -2.79 1.86 -17.45
C VAL A 39 -3.75 2.13 -18.60
N GLN A 40 -5.02 2.37 -18.29
CA GLN A 40 -6.01 2.73 -19.31
C GLN A 40 -6.01 4.21 -19.63
N LYS A 41 -5.93 5.04 -18.59
CA LYS A 41 -5.97 6.49 -18.74
C LYS A 41 -5.18 7.20 -17.65
N ILE A 42 -4.45 8.23 -18.04
CA ILE A 42 -3.92 9.25 -17.14
C ILE A 42 -4.43 10.60 -17.64
N VAL A 43 -4.98 11.41 -16.72
CA VAL A 43 -5.36 12.81 -16.98
C VAL A 43 -4.51 13.69 -16.08
N THR A 44 -3.90 14.72 -16.64
CA THR A 44 -2.97 15.57 -15.89
C THR A 44 -2.90 16.98 -16.48
N ASP A 45 -2.60 17.95 -15.63
CA ASP A 45 -2.20 19.30 -16.02
C ASP A 45 -0.66 19.46 -16.05
N HIS A 46 0.09 18.35 -15.85
CA HIS A 46 1.55 18.30 -15.76
C HIS A 46 2.19 19.10 -14.61
N ALA A 47 1.41 19.59 -13.66
CA ALA A 47 1.90 20.44 -12.58
C ALA A 47 1.37 20.05 -11.19
N ARG A 48 0.06 20.00 -11.04
CA ARG A 48 -0.61 19.87 -9.72
C ARG A 48 -1.71 18.83 -9.68
N LEU A 49 -2.01 18.14 -10.80
CA LEU A 49 -3.05 17.14 -10.88
C LEU A 49 -2.57 15.90 -11.64
N ILE A 50 -2.78 14.74 -11.05
CA ILE A 50 -2.68 13.43 -11.71
C ILE A 50 -3.92 12.62 -11.33
N LEU A 51 -4.73 12.24 -12.32
CA LEU A 51 -5.77 11.23 -12.20
C LEU A 51 -5.33 10.02 -13.03
N SER A 52 -5.36 8.83 -12.46
CA SER A 52 -5.14 7.60 -13.21
C SER A 52 -6.32 6.65 -13.06
N TYR A 53 -6.73 6.05 -14.17
CA TYR A 53 -7.69 4.98 -14.23
C TYR A 53 -7.00 3.68 -14.64
N THR A 54 -7.18 2.67 -13.81
CA THR A 54 -6.79 1.29 -14.04
C THR A 54 -8.04 0.41 -14.05
N CYS A 55 -7.99 -0.75 -14.71
CA CYS A 55 -9.15 -1.65 -14.73
C CYS A 55 -9.52 -2.16 -13.34
N PRO A 56 -10.82 -2.31 -13.02
CA PRO A 56 -11.26 -3.10 -11.88
C PRO A 56 -10.59 -4.49 -11.87
N PRO A 57 -10.24 -5.05 -10.71
CA PRO A 57 -10.60 -4.59 -9.37
C PRO A 57 -9.69 -3.51 -8.78
N TYR A 58 -8.72 -3.00 -9.53
CA TYR A 58 -7.75 -2.03 -9.02
C TYR A 58 -8.38 -0.62 -8.90
N PRO A 59 -8.13 0.09 -7.79
CA PRO A 59 -8.66 1.43 -7.60
C PRO A 59 -8.00 2.44 -8.54
N GLY A 60 -8.76 3.48 -8.91
CA GLY A 60 -8.18 4.69 -9.48
C GLY A 60 -7.35 5.46 -8.46
N TRP A 61 -6.51 6.37 -8.95
CA TRP A 61 -5.71 7.25 -8.10
C TRP A 61 -5.86 8.70 -8.54
N VAL A 62 -6.04 9.57 -7.55
CA VAL A 62 -6.02 11.02 -7.77
C VAL A 62 -4.99 11.64 -6.82
N TRP A 63 -4.04 12.35 -7.40
CA TRP A 63 -3.07 13.12 -6.66
C TRP A 63 -3.24 14.62 -6.94
N LEU A 64 -3.22 15.37 -5.87
CA LEU A 64 -3.03 16.81 -5.79
C LEU A 64 -1.91 17.08 -4.78
N PRO A 65 -1.18 18.19 -4.85
CA PRO A 65 -0.23 18.56 -3.80
C PRO A 65 -0.95 18.87 -2.48
N GLN A 66 -0.19 18.90 -1.39
CA GLN A 66 -0.75 19.09 -0.05
C GLN A 66 -1.34 20.49 0.16
N ASP A 67 -0.86 21.48 -0.58
CA ASP A 67 -1.30 22.87 -0.55
C ASP A 67 -2.38 23.19 -1.60
N ALA A 68 -3.06 22.17 -2.12
CA ALA A 68 -4.16 22.36 -3.06
C ALA A 68 -5.27 23.22 -2.45
N ASP A 69 -5.70 24.25 -3.18
CA ASP A 69 -6.77 25.13 -2.77
C ASP A 69 -8.17 24.56 -3.09
N GLU A 70 -9.22 25.24 -2.64
CA GLU A 70 -10.60 24.79 -2.82
C GLU A 70 -10.99 24.67 -4.30
N SER A 71 -10.49 25.55 -5.16
CA SER A 71 -10.73 25.51 -6.60
C SER A 71 -10.12 24.28 -7.26
N GLU A 72 -8.91 23.90 -6.81
CA GLU A 72 -8.22 22.68 -7.28
C GLU A 72 -8.94 21.42 -6.79
N LEU A 73 -9.42 21.40 -5.55
CA LEU A 73 -10.24 20.31 -5.02
C LEU A 73 -11.56 20.16 -5.80
N ALA A 74 -12.24 21.28 -6.09
CA ALA A 74 -13.46 21.30 -6.90
C ALA A 74 -13.21 20.78 -8.33
N GLY A 75 -12.13 21.24 -8.96
CA GLY A 75 -11.71 20.80 -10.28
C GLY A 75 -11.40 19.29 -10.33
N ALA A 76 -10.69 18.79 -9.34
CA ALA A 76 -10.40 17.36 -9.21
C ALA A 76 -11.67 16.52 -9.03
N TRP A 77 -12.63 17.00 -8.22
CA TRP A 77 -13.92 16.33 -8.05
C TRP A 77 -14.74 16.30 -9.35
N ALA A 78 -14.81 17.41 -10.08
CA ALA A 78 -15.47 17.46 -11.39
C ALA A 78 -14.83 16.45 -12.36
N LEU A 79 -13.51 16.39 -12.40
CA LEU A 79 -12.76 15.46 -13.24
C LEU A 79 -12.98 13.99 -12.87
N ILE A 80 -13.04 13.66 -11.58
CA ILE A 80 -13.36 12.30 -11.11
C ILE A 80 -14.71 11.87 -11.67
N ARG A 81 -15.74 12.72 -11.58
CA ARG A 81 -17.09 12.42 -12.08
C ARG A 81 -17.17 12.29 -13.59
N GLU A 82 -16.34 13.02 -14.32
CA GLU A 82 -16.31 12.99 -15.78
C GLU A 82 -15.52 11.79 -16.31
N GLU A 83 -14.39 11.48 -15.70
CA GLU A 83 -13.40 10.59 -16.27
C GLU A 83 -13.43 9.17 -15.71
N LEU A 84 -13.97 8.98 -14.51
CA LEU A 84 -14.08 7.66 -13.91
C LEU A 84 -15.47 7.08 -14.12
N PRO A 85 -15.58 5.76 -14.38
CA PRO A 85 -16.87 5.13 -14.59
C PRO A 85 -17.72 5.22 -13.32
N PRO A 86 -19.03 5.55 -13.45
CA PRO A 86 -19.95 5.62 -12.32
C PRO A 86 -20.42 4.22 -11.86
N GLU A 87 -19.59 3.20 -12.05
CA GLU A 87 -19.94 1.83 -11.70
C GLU A 87 -19.96 1.65 -10.19
N ALA A 88 -21.05 1.09 -9.68
CA ALA A 88 -21.20 0.80 -8.27
C ALA A 88 -20.04 -0.09 -7.76
N GLY A 89 -19.35 0.40 -6.74
CA GLY A 89 -18.25 -0.31 -6.10
C GLY A 89 -16.86 0.01 -6.67
N TYR A 90 -16.72 0.94 -7.63
CA TYR A 90 -15.41 1.43 -8.02
C TYR A 90 -14.79 2.26 -6.89
N ARG A 91 -13.51 2.10 -6.68
CA ARG A 91 -12.78 2.75 -5.58
C ARG A 91 -11.73 3.71 -6.13
N VAL A 92 -11.55 4.83 -5.43
CA VAL A 92 -10.54 5.84 -5.78
C VAL A 92 -9.69 6.17 -4.57
N ASN A 93 -8.38 6.10 -4.74
CA ASN A 93 -7.40 6.50 -3.75
C ASN A 93 -7.06 7.98 -3.94
N MET A 94 -7.10 8.74 -2.88
CA MET A 94 -6.87 10.18 -2.88
C MET A 94 -6.36 10.69 -1.53
N ARG A 95 -5.92 11.94 -1.47
CA ARG A 95 -5.61 12.60 -0.19
C ARG A 95 -6.85 12.75 0.69
N PRO A 96 -6.69 12.71 2.03
CA PRO A 96 -7.80 12.93 2.96
C PRO A 96 -8.51 14.27 2.78
N GLU A 97 -7.79 15.32 2.33
CA GLU A 97 -8.33 16.65 2.08
C GLU A 97 -9.34 16.63 0.94
N LEU A 98 -8.99 15.97 -0.18
CA LEU A 98 -9.90 15.81 -1.31
C LEU A 98 -11.11 14.94 -0.93
N ALA A 99 -10.91 13.84 -0.21
CA ALA A 99 -12.02 13.02 0.28
C ALA A 99 -12.98 13.81 1.16
N ARG A 100 -12.46 14.63 2.08
CA ARG A 100 -13.28 15.49 2.95
C ARG A 100 -14.05 16.53 2.14
N TYR A 101 -13.42 17.15 1.15
CA TYR A 101 -14.07 18.08 0.24
C TYR A 101 -15.25 17.41 -0.49
N ILE A 102 -15.00 16.27 -1.13
CA ILE A 102 -16.02 15.50 -1.88
C ILE A 102 -17.22 15.16 -1.01
N LEU A 103 -17.00 14.60 0.18
CA LEU A 103 -18.06 14.21 1.11
C LEU A 103 -18.86 15.41 1.65
N GLY A 104 -18.31 16.62 1.58
CA GLY A 104 -19.00 17.87 1.91
C GLY A 104 -19.87 18.43 0.79
N THR A 105 -19.78 17.90 -0.43
CA THR A 105 -20.60 18.35 -1.57
C THR A 105 -21.93 17.60 -1.62
N PRO A 106 -23.01 18.19 -2.17
CA PRO A 106 -24.27 17.48 -2.35
C PRO A 106 -24.14 16.21 -3.19
N GLU A 107 -23.33 16.24 -4.23
CA GLU A 107 -23.08 15.11 -5.14
C GLU A 107 -22.27 13.99 -4.50
N GLY A 108 -21.41 14.32 -3.55
CA GLY A 108 -20.53 13.35 -2.86
C GLY A 108 -21.05 12.91 -1.49
N ALA A 109 -22.13 13.50 -0.98
CA ALA A 109 -22.65 13.23 0.37
C ALA A 109 -23.09 11.78 0.62
N HIS A 110 -23.39 11.03 -0.45
CA HIS A 110 -23.75 9.61 -0.37
C HIS A 110 -22.55 8.66 -0.41
N LEU A 111 -21.36 9.16 -0.76
CA LEU A 111 -20.14 8.38 -0.81
C LEU A 111 -19.56 8.15 0.60
N ARG A 112 -18.63 7.24 0.71
CA ARG A 112 -17.98 6.94 1.98
C ARG A 112 -16.49 6.67 1.82
N VAL A 113 -15.75 6.96 2.88
CA VAL A 113 -14.36 6.49 3.01
C VAL A 113 -14.40 5.03 3.46
N ASP A 114 -14.01 4.13 2.58
CA ASP A 114 -13.92 2.70 2.89
C ASP A 114 -12.70 2.42 3.77
N MET A 115 -11.59 3.11 3.51
CA MET A 115 -10.34 2.91 4.23
C MET A 115 -9.51 4.19 4.27
N ARG A 116 -8.82 4.40 5.39
CA ARG A 116 -7.76 5.40 5.52
C ARG A 116 -6.46 4.71 5.88
N LEU A 117 -5.39 5.04 5.17
CA LEU A 117 -4.06 4.46 5.37
C LEU A 117 -3.05 5.54 5.68
N ASP A 118 -2.22 5.27 6.66
CA ASP A 118 -1.04 6.05 6.96
C ASP A 118 0.18 5.33 6.36
N ALA A 119 0.94 6.05 5.56
CA ALA A 119 2.17 5.58 4.95
C ALA A 119 3.36 5.93 5.85
N TYR A 120 4.17 4.94 6.16
CA TYR A 120 5.33 5.07 7.03
C TYR A 120 6.62 4.84 6.24
N GLY A 121 7.69 5.51 6.67
CA GLY A 121 9.05 5.27 6.21
C GLY A 121 10.00 5.10 7.38
N CYS A 122 11.09 4.36 7.15
CA CYS A 122 12.12 4.11 8.15
C CYS A 122 13.50 4.48 7.60
N ASP A 123 14.18 5.43 8.24
CA ASP A 123 15.54 5.83 7.87
C ASP A 123 16.60 5.07 8.69
N ALA A 124 16.23 4.60 9.89
CA ALA A 124 17.09 3.81 10.75
C ALA A 124 16.23 2.82 11.57
N ALA A 125 16.53 1.54 11.44
CA ALA A 125 15.79 0.49 12.16
C ALA A 125 16.20 0.47 13.64
N VAL A 126 15.19 0.50 14.51
CA VAL A 126 15.35 0.38 15.96
C VAL A 126 15.07 -1.08 16.36
N PRO A 127 15.94 -1.75 17.11
CA PRO A 127 15.70 -3.11 17.58
C PRO A 127 14.40 -3.17 18.41
N PRO A 128 13.61 -4.26 18.29
CA PRO A 128 12.47 -4.45 19.16
C PRO A 128 12.91 -4.58 20.63
N ALA A 129 12.11 -4.06 21.55
CA ALA A 129 12.40 -4.07 22.99
C ALA A 129 12.58 -5.49 23.55
N LYS A 130 11.99 -6.50 22.89
CA LYS A 130 12.10 -7.91 23.24
C LYS A 130 12.57 -8.70 22.04
N ALA A 131 13.74 -9.33 22.15
CA ALA A 131 14.16 -10.35 21.20
C ALA A 131 13.23 -11.56 21.32
N ALA A 132 12.69 -12.02 20.19
CA ALA A 132 11.89 -13.24 20.14
C ALA A 132 12.77 -14.43 19.72
N PRO A 133 12.50 -15.64 20.25
CA PRO A 133 13.21 -16.83 19.80
C PRO A 133 12.93 -17.10 18.32
N GLY A 134 13.92 -17.63 17.60
CA GLY A 134 13.80 -17.95 16.18
C GLY A 134 14.58 -17.00 15.28
N ASP A 135 14.45 -17.21 13.97
CA ASP A 135 15.18 -16.48 12.95
C ASP A 135 14.31 -16.13 11.75
N MET A 136 14.68 -15.04 11.06
CA MET A 136 14.09 -14.68 9.77
C MET A 136 14.75 -15.50 8.65
N TYR A 137 13.95 -16.04 7.74
CA TYR A 137 14.45 -16.64 6.51
C TYR A 137 13.60 -16.26 5.29
N ALA A 138 14.25 -16.29 4.11
CA ALA A 138 13.53 -16.15 2.83
C ALA A 138 12.90 -17.50 2.46
N VAL A 139 11.61 -17.49 2.20
CA VAL A 139 10.80 -18.69 2.01
C VAL A 139 11.05 -19.33 0.65
N GLY A 140 11.16 -20.66 0.60
CA GLY A 140 11.18 -21.45 -0.63
C GLY A 140 9.79 -22.00 -1.01
N MET A 141 9.71 -22.65 -2.17
CA MET A 141 8.44 -23.19 -2.71
C MET A 141 7.83 -24.29 -1.84
N GLU A 142 8.64 -24.96 -1.00
CA GLU A 142 8.16 -25.96 -0.05
C GLU A 142 7.19 -25.38 0.98
N ALA A 143 7.32 -24.10 1.30
CA ALA A 143 6.45 -23.40 2.26
C ALA A 143 5.24 -22.72 1.60
N LEU A 144 5.04 -22.83 0.28
CA LEU A 144 3.91 -22.22 -0.43
C LEU A 144 2.55 -22.59 0.19
N PRO A 145 2.25 -23.85 0.56
CA PRO A 145 0.96 -24.19 1.19
C PRO A 145 0.71 -23.44 2.49
N GLU A 146 1.75 -23.21 3.28
CA GLU A 146 1.66 -22.45 4.53
C GLU A 146 1.50 -20.95 4.26
N ALA A 147 2.25 -20.40 3.33
CA ALA A 147 2.13 -19.00 2.91
C ALA A 147 0.71 -18.68 2.43
N VAL A 148 0.10 -19.55 1.63
CA VAL A 148 -1.29 -19.43 1.18
C VAL A 148 -2.27 -19.47 2.36
N ARG A 149 -2.06 -20.38 3.31
CA ARG A 149 -2.88 -20.45 4.52
C ARG A 149 -2.82 -19.14 5.31
N PHE A 150 -1.64 -18.56 5.48
CA PHE A 150 -1.46 -17.27 6.17
C PHE A 150 -2.10 -16.11 5.40
N ALA A 151 -1.97 -16.08 4.08
CA ALA A 151 -2.58 -15.07 3.23
C ALA A 151 -4.11 -15.11 3.31
N MET A 152 -4.72 -16.30 3.22
CA MET A 152 -6.16 -16.47 3.37
C MET A 152 -6.66 -16.05 4.75
N ALA A 153 -5.95 -16.45 5.82
CA ALA A 153 -6.32 -16.05 7.17
C ALA A 153 -6.21 -14.54 7.39
N SER A 154 -5.15 -13.91 6.85
CA SER A 154 -4.99 -12.47 6.87
C SER A 154 -6.11 -11.75 6.11
N SER A 155 -6.46 -12.22 4.90
CA SER A 155 -7.54 -11.67 4.09
C SER A 155 -8.89 -11.73 4.82
N ALA A 156 -9.20 -12.85 5.47
CA ALA A 156 -10.44 -13.01 6.24
C ALA A 156 -10.56 -12.03 7.42
N GLU A 157 -9.43 -11.60 7.99
CA GLU A 157 -9.40 -10.66 9.13
C GLU A 157 -9.44 -9.18 8.72
N THR A 158 -9.14 -8.84 7.46
CA THR A 158 -9.08 -7.44 7.02
C THR A 158 -10.44 -6.78 6.80
N GLY A 159 -11.52 -7.57 6.74
CA GLY A 159 -12.88 -7.07 6.48
C GLY A 159 -13.09 -6.56 5.04
N LEU A 160 -12.12 -6.78 4.16
CA LEU A 160 -12.24 -6.60 2.71
C LEU A 160 -12.80 -7.87 2.08
N ASP A 161 -13.22 -7.77 0.81
CA ASP A 161 -13.65 -8.96 0.05
C ASP A 161 -12.55 -10.03 0.12
N PRO A 162 -12.83 -11.22 0.66
CA PRO A 162 -11.81 -12.24 0.85
C PRO A 162 -11.25 -12.66 -0.52
N LEU A 163 -9.93 -12.74 -0.60
CA LEU A 163 -9.27 -13.28 -1.77
C LEU A 163 -9.58 -14.76 -1.94
N THR A 164 -9.73 -15.21 -3.17
CA THR A 164 -9.85 -16.65 -3.45
C THR A 164 -8.52 -17.35 -3.15
N ARG A 165 -8.60 -18.68 -2.94
CA ARG A 165 -7.40 -19.48 -2.70
C ARG A 165 -6.41 -19.37 -3.87
N GLU A 166 -6.93 -19.39 -5.10
CA GLU A 166 -6.14 -19.30 -6.33
C GLU A 166 -5.42 -17.95 -6.44
N ALA A 167 -6.10 -16.86 -6.06
CA ALA A 167 -5.50 -15.52 -6.03
C ALA A 167 -4.39 -15.44 -4.98
N CYS A 168 -4.64 -15.96 -3.76
CA CYS A 168 -3.62 -16.04 -2.72
C CYS A 168 -2.42 -16.89 -3.17
N GLU A 169 -2.67 -18.03 -3.81
CA GLU A 169 -1.59 -18.91 -4.28
C GLU A 169 -0.73 -18.24 -5.36
N ALA A 170 -1.36 -17.61 -6.35
CA ALA A 170 -0.65 -16.90 -7.40
C ALA A 170 0.22 -15.76 -6.84
N GLU A 171 -0.31 -15.00 -5.87
CA GLU A 171 0.40 -13.91 -5.23
C GLU A 171 1.59 -14.42 -4.41
N GLN A 172 1.37 -15.41 -3.51
CA GLN A 172 2.43 -15.95 -2.66
C GLN A 172 3.54 -16.63 -3.48
N ARG A 173 3.17 -17.38 -4.52
CA ARG A 173 4.11 -17.95 -5.49
C ARG A 173 5.00 -16.87 -6.09
N GLY A 174 4.39 -15.77 -6.56
CA GLY A 174 5.12 -14.65 -7.14
C GLY A 174 6.08 -13.97 -6.15
N PHE A 175 5.76 -13.89 -4.86
CA PHE A 175 6.69 -13.39 -3.84
C PHE A 175 7.85 -14.37 -3.60
N ILE A 176 7.57 -15.67 -3.53
CA ILE A 176 8.59 -16.71 -3.32
C ILE A 176 9.58 -16.74 -4.49
N GLU A 177 9.10 -16.78 -5.73
CA GLU A 177 9.94 -16.80 -6.94
C GLU A 177 10.89 -15.60 -7.03
N ARG A 178 10.42 -14.44 -6.58
CA ARG A 178 11.24 -13.22 -6.48
C ARG A 178 12.08 -13.13 -5.20
N ARG A 179 12.04 -14.14 -4.33
CA ARG A 179 12.71 -14.14 -3.01
C ARG A 179 12.31 -12.94 -2.13
N ARG A 180 11.03 -12.59 -2.16
CA ARG A 180 10.45 -11.43 -1.49
C ARG A 180 9.46 -11.80 -0.38
N LEU A 181 9.31 -13.09 -0.05
CA LEU A 181 8.53 -13.59 1.09
C LEU A 181 9.46 -14.02 2.21
N PHE A 182 9.19 -13.56 3.42
CA PHE A 182 9.98 -13.85 4.60
C PHE A 182 9.09 -14.38 5.72
N MET A 183 9.59 -15.37 6.46
CA MET A 183 8.93 -15.89 7.65
C MET A 183 9.84 -15.86 8.86
N TRP A 184 9.21 -15.79 10.05
CA TRP A 184 9.86 -15.96 11.32
C TRP A 184 9.74 -17.41 11.76
N HIS A 185 10.86 -18.13 11.77
CA HIS A 185 10.93 -19.55 12.07
C HIS A 185 11.33 -19.77 13.52
N LEU A 186 10.57 -20.58 14.23
CA LEU A 186 10.80 -20.92 15.63
C LEU A 186 11.71 -22.14 15.78
N PRO A 187 12.38 -22.32 16.96
CA PRO A 187 13.22 -23.48 17.22
C PRO A 187 12.48 -24.84 17.19
N ASP A 188 11.16 -24.82 17.35
CA ASP A 188 10.30 -26.01 17.27
C ASP A 188 9.85 -26.38 15.85
N GLY A 189 10.31 -25.63 14.85
CA GLY A 189 10.00 -25.86 13.45
C GLY A 189 8.75 -25.15 12.93
N GLN A 190 8.03 -24.38 13.75
CA GLN A 190 6.83 -23.65 13.33
C GLN A 190 7.19 -22.26 12.76
N ASN A 191 6.37 -21.75 11.85
CA ASN A 191 6.44 -20.37 11.37
C ASN A 191 5.42 -19.50 12.13
N ALA A 192 5.93 -18.48 12.82
CA ALA A 192 5.14 -17.65 13.74
C ALA A 192 4.67 -16.34 13.13
N ALA A 193 5.31 -15.86 12.06
CA ALA A 193 4.92 -14.65 11.35
C ALA A 193 5.39 -14.69 9.90
N VAL A 194 4.74 -13.92 9.04
CA VAL A 194 5.09 -13.76 7.62
C VAL A 194 5.05 -12.29 7.24
N CYS A 195 5.87 -11.88 6.29
CA CYS A 195 5.72 -10.63 5.55
C CYS A 195 6.28 -10.76 4.13
N ALA A 196 5.80 -9.91 3.23
CA ALA A 196 6.32 -9.80 1.88
C ALA A 196 6.93 -8.41 1.63
N VAL A 197 7.86 -8.32 0.69
CA VAL A 197 8.45 -7.05 0.24
C VAL A 197 8.14 -6.83 -1.22
N THR A 198 7.56 -5.67 -1.54
CA THR A 198 7.39 -5.18 -2.90
C THR A 198 8.23 -3.94 -3.14
N GLU A 199 8.64 -3.71 -4.38
CA GLU A 199 9.32 -2.46 -4.75
C GLU A 199 8.32 -1.54 -5.43
N ASN A 200 8.14 -0.35 -4.87
CA ASN A 200 7.22 0.66 -5.39
C ASN A 200 7.92 2.02 -5.36
N GLY A 201 8.13 2.63 -6.52
CA GLY A 201 8.65 3.99 -6.60
C GLY A 201 10.03 4.18 -5.98
N GLY A 202 10.91 3.16 -6.00
CA GLY A 202 12.21 3.17 -5.35
C GLY A 202 12.16 2.98 -3.82
N LEU A 203 10.99 2.61 -3.30
CA LEU A 203 10.78 2.20 -1.91
C LEU A 203 10.65 0.68 -1.84
N GLY A 204 11.20 0.08 -0.79
CA GLY A 204 10.90 -1.30 -0.43
C GLY A 204 9.70 -1.33 0.53
N TYR A 205 8.55 -1.77 0.04
CA TYR A 205 7.33 -1.86 0.83
C TYR A 205 7.22 -3.20 1.53
N ILE A 206 7.15 -3.17 2.86
CA ILE A 206 6.80 -4.34 3.67
C ILE A 206 5.27 -4.38 3.77
N GLY A 207 4.70 -5.46 3.26
CA GLY A 207 3.27 -5.74 3.30
C GLY A 207 2.99 -7.17 3.71
N HIS A 208 1.69 -7.56 3.70
CA HIS A 208 1.25 -8.91 4.04
C HIS A 208 1.78 -9.40 5.40
N VAL A 209 1.96 -8.46 6.35
CA VAL A 209 2.43 -8.82 7.70
C VAL A 209 1.31 -9.52 8.44
N TYR A 210 1.51 -10.79 8.72
CA TYR A 210 0.53 -11.59 9.45
C TYR A 210 1.19 -12.45 10.53
N THR A 211 0.49 -12.58 11.65
CA THR A 211 0.86 -13.46 12.78
C THR A 211 -0.38 -14.26 13.18
N PRO A 212 -0.36 -15.59 13.09
CA PRO A 212 -1.45 -16.44 13.55
C PRO A 212 -1.84 -16.14 15.01
N HIS A 213 -3.11 -16.28 15.35
CA HIS A 213 -3.64 -15.97 16.69
C HIS A 213 -2.82 -16.59 17.82
N ALA A 214 -2.41 -17.86 17.69
CA ALA A 214 -1.62 -18.57 18.69
C ALA A 214 -0.24 -17.95 18.96
N HIS A 215 0.30 -17.18 17.99
CA HIS A 215 1.64 -16.58 18.06
C HIS A 215 1.61 -15.07 18.33
N ARG A 216 0.43 -14.45 18.51
CA ARG A 216 0.31 -13.01 18.74
C ARG A 216 0.86 -12.59 20.10
N ARG A 217 1.23 -11.31 20.20
CA ARG A 217 1.72 -10.63 21.43
C ARG A 217 3.03 -11.21 21.97
N GLN A 218 3.75 -11.99 21.18
CA GLN A 218 5.04 -12.59 21.53
C GLN A 218 6.24 -11.88 20.87
N GLY A 219 5.97 -10.85 20.04
CA GLY A 219 7.01 -10.04 19.41
C GLY A 219 7.50 -10.56 18.04
N TYR A 220 6.96 -11.66 17.53
CA TYR A 220 7.45 -12.29 16.29
C TYR A 220 7.37 -11.37 15.08
N ALA A 221 6.22 -10.71 14.84
CA ALA A 221 6.08 -9.75 13.75
C ALA A 221 7.07 -8.57 13.87
N ALA A 222 7.27 -8.06 15.09
CA ALA A 222 8.21 -6.96 15.32
C ALA A 222 9.65 -7.36 14.97
N ASN A 223 10.08 -8.56 15.39
CA ASN A 223 11.41 -9.07 15.06
C ASN A 223 11.55 -9.33 13.57
N LEU A 224 10.56 -9.96 12.92
CA LEU A 224 10.56 -10.19 11.47
C LEU A 224 10.69 -8.88 10.69
N VAL A 225 9.81 -7.91 10.97
CA VAL A 225 9.83 -6.60 10.28
C VAL A 225 11.15 -5.87 10.53
N TYR A 226 11.68 -5.91 11.76
CA TYR A 226 12.99 -5.32 12.08
C TYR A 226 14.12 -5.91 11.24
N HIS A 227 14.21 -7.23 11.14
CA HIS A 227 15.26 -7.90 10.37
C HIS A 227 15.14 -7.62 8.86
N VAL A 228 13.91 -7.66 8.32
CA VAL A 228 13.63 -7.29 6.92
C VAL A 228 14.02 -5.83 6.67
N THR A 229 13.61 -4.90 7.55
CA THR A 229 13.96 -3.48 7.46
C THR A 229 15.46 -3.27 7.43
N ARG A 230 16.20 -3.92 8.33
CA ARG A 230 17.67 -3.86 8.34
C ARG A 230 18.31 -4.37 7.06
N ALA A 231 17.82 -5.50 6.54
CA ALA A 231 18.30 -6.06 5.28
C ALA A 231 18.07 -5.11 4.10
N MET A 232 16.92 -4.45 4.07
CA MET A 232 16.60 -3.45 3.05
C MET A 232 17.51 -2.23 3.14
N LEU A 233 17.71 -1.67 4.34
CA LEU A 233 18.60 -0.53 4.57
C LEU A 233 20.06 -0.87 4.18
N ALA A 234 20.52 -2.08 4.49
CA ALA A 234 21.86 -2.55 4.11
C ALA A 234 22.04 -2.64 2.58
N GLN A 235 20.94 -2.82 1.83
CA GLN A 235 20.93 -2.80 0.36
C GLN A 235 20.69 -1.41 -0.23
N GLY A 236 20.67 -0.35 0.59
CA GLY A 236 20.41 1.02 0.15
C GLY A 236 18.95 1.31 -0.21
N MET A 237 18.03 0.39 0.06
CA MET A 237 16.59 0.61 -0.13
C MET A 237 16.03 1.52 0.97
N LYS A 238 14.91 2.17 0.67
CA LYS A 238 14.15 2.96 1.64
C LYS A 238 12.94 2.16 2.11
N PRO A 239 12.96 1.60 3.33
CA PRO A 239 11.84 0.81 3.85
C PRO A 239 10.58 1.65 4.03
N ALA A 240 9.46 1.11 3.59
CA ALA A 240 8.14 1.71 3.72
C ALA A 240 7.10 0.65 4.08
N LEU A 241 6.00 1.08 4.63
CA LEU A 241 4.80 0.27 4.85
C LEU A 241 3.57 1.17 4.97
N CYS A 242 2.38 0.58 4.77
CA CYS A 242 1.12 1.26 5.02
C CYS A 242 0.35 0.54 6.13
N VAL A 243 -0.33 1.33 6.95
CA VAL A 243 -1.16 0.84 8.06
C VAL A 243 -2.54 1.47 7.94
N VAL A 244 -3.58 0.66 8.08
CA VAL A 244 -4.94 1.19 8.24
C VAL A 244 -4.97 2.03 9.51
N SER A 245 -5.39 3.30 9.42
CA SER A 245 -5.27 4.29 10.51
C SER A 245 -5.97 3.86 11.81
N THR A 246 -6.92 2.94 11.73
CA THR A 246 -7.59 2.36 12.91
C THR A 246 -6.81 1.22 13.56
N ASN A 247 -5.76 0.68 12.90
CA ASN A 247 -4.92 -0.38 13.46
C ASN A 247 -3.81 0.20 14.34
N THR A 248 -4.20 0.73 15.50
CA THR A 248 -3.29 1.38 16.46
C THR A 248 -2.22 0.44 16.99
N ALA A 249 -2.50 -0.87 17.06
CA ALA A 249 -1.54 -1.86 17.52
C ALA A 249 -0.37 -2.03 16.53
N ALA A 250 -0.66 -2.12 15.25
CA ALA A 250 0.37 -2.17 14.20
C ALA A 250 1.15 -0.84 14.14
N ALA A 251 0.44 0.31 14.18
CA ALA A 251 1.07 1.63 14.19
C ALA A 251 2.07 1.78 15.35
N ALA A 252 1.68 1.40 16.57
CA ALA A 252 2.55 1.43 17.74
C ALA A 252 3.77 0.49 17.59
N CYS A 253 3.56 -0.70 17.04
CA CYS A 253 4.63 -1.68 16.78
C CYS A 253 5.67 -1.06 15.82
N TYR A 254 5.23 -0.53 14.67
CA TYR A 254 6.15 0.03 13.68
C TYR A 254 6.84 1.31 14.15
N ALA A 255 6.15 2.15 14.92
CA ALA A 255 6.76 3.34 15.53
C ALA A 255 7.94 2.96 16.45
N GLN A 256 7.82 1.88 17.24
CA GLN A 256 8.91 1.36 18.08
C GLN A 256 10.09 0.85 17.26
N LEU A 257 9.86 0.36 16.03
CA LEU A 257 10.91 -0.12 15.12
C LEU A 257 11.59 1.01 14.33
N GLY A 258 11.23 2.28 14.58
CA GLY A 258 11.84 3.45 13.94
C GLY A 258 11.06 4.00 12.75
N TYR A 259 9.90 3.45 12.43
CA TYR A 259 9.04 3.98 11.38
C TYR A 259 8.36 5.28 11.80
N ARG A 260 8.22 6.20 10.86
CA ARG A 260 7.52 7.48 11.06
C ARG A 260 6.52 7.69 9.93
N VAL A 261 5.39 8.33 10.24
CA VAL A 261 4.39 8.72 9.23
C VAL A 261 5.04 9.69 8.23
N ARG A 262 4.84 9.41 6.95
CA ARG A 262 5.35 10.18 5.80
C ARG A 262 4.24 10.69 4.90
N GLY A 263 3.01 10.40 5.20
CA GLY A 263 1.83 10.81 4.46
C GLY A 263 0.65 9.90 4.73
N SER A 264 -0.49 10.21 4.15
CA SER A 264 -1.70 9.39 4.24
C SER A 264 -2.52 9.49 2.97
N PHE A 265 -3.37 8.50 2.72
CA PHE A 265 -4.39 8.53 1.68
C PHE A 265 -5.65 7.82 2.15
N CYS A 266 -6.75 8.11 1.46
CA CYS A 266 -8.04 7.46 1.66
C CYS A 266 -8.45 6.70 0.43
N THR A 267 -9.16 5.60 0.61
CA THR A 267 -9.92 4.92 -0.42
C THR A 267 -11.38 5.33 -0.28
N VAL A 268 -11.96 5.92 -1.31
CA VAL A 268 -13.36 6.33 -1.36
C VAL A 268 -14.09 5.40 -2.32
N GLY A 269 -15.20 4.78 -1.86
CA GLY A 269 -16.12 4.03 -2.70
C GLY A 269 -17.03 4.99 -3.45
N MET A 270 -17.09 4.82 -4.78
CA MET A 270 -17.86 5.66 -5.71
C MET A 270 -19.24 5.08 -5.95
#